data_a8f469cef72798b0561483669c8c7d23
#
_entry.id   a8f469cef72798b0561483669c8c7d23
#
_cell.length_a   1.000
_cell.length_b   1.000
_cell.length_c   1.000
_cell.angle_alpha   90.00
_cell.angle_beta   90.00
_cell.angle_gamma   90.00
#
_symmetry.space_group_name_H-M   'P 1'
#
loop_
_entity.id
_entity.type
_entity.pdbx_description
1 polymer ?
#
loop_
_entity_poly.entity_id
_entity_poly.type
_entity_poly.pdbx_seq_one_letter_code
_entity_poly.pdbx_strand_id
1 'polypeptide(L)'
;VFNVSKIEIDGILFGFELEVKTDAPFAFKEPRIINIKNLVENGKHSINDISYEEGYIYPYIEIVINADGNLKIHNAIENRDTYIANCVTGEVITMDYPVIQSSISSHNIQNDFNWNFFRIANTYENSRNDLTISLPCSIKVKYSPIVKVGL
;
A
#
# COMPACT_ATOMS: atom_id res chain seq x y z
N VAL A 1 20.72 5.56 -11.44
CA VAL A 1 21.97 5.50 -12.23
C VAL A 1 22.97 6.45 -11.60
N PHE A 2 24.21 5.99 -11.40
CA PHE A 2 25.31 6.80 -10.92
C PHE A 2 26.31 7.01 -12.04
N ASN A 3 26.61 8.25 -12.37
CA ASN A 3 27.71 8.61 -13.25
C ASN A 3 28.76 9.34 -12.44
N VAL A 4 30.01 8.92 -12.55
CA VAL A 4 31.15 9.57 -11.91
C VAL A 4 32.09 10.05 -12.99
N SER A 5 32.33 11.34 -13.04
CA SER A 5 33.29 11.98 -13.93
C SER A 5 34.46 12.50 -13.14
N LYS A 6 35.67 12.33 -13.68
CA LYS A 6 36.88 12.97 -13.12
C LYS A 6 36.94 14.41 -13.58
N ILE A 7 37.29 15.30 -12.68
CA ILE A 7 37.62 16.68 -13.00
C ILE A 7 39.14 16.82 -12.95
N GLU A 8 39.75 16.96 -14.13
CA GLU A 8 41.21 17.13 -14.29
C GLU A 8 41.52 18.49 -14.95
N ILE A 9 42.53 19.18 -14.46
CA ILE A 9 43.06 20.42 -15.03
C ILE A 9 44.55 20.21 -15.21
N ASP A 10 45.05 20.34 -16.44
CA ASP A 10 46.48 20.16 -16.81
C ASP A 10 47.03 18.77 -16.38
N GLY A 11 46.18 17.71 -16.43
CA GLY A 11 46.56 16.37 -16.03
C GLY A 11 46.57 16.12 -14.51
N ILE A 12 46.18 17.10 -13.72
CA ILE A 12 46.06 16.98 -12.27
C ILE A 12 44.60 16.73 -11.88
N LEU A 13 44.36 15.67 -11.11
CA LEU A 13 43.04 15.34 -10.61
C LEU A 13 42.62 16.38 -9.54
N PHE A 14 41.57 17.14 -9.81
CA PHE A 14 41.01 18.12 -8.88
C PHE A 14 39.84 17.57 -8.08
N GLY A 15 39.14 16.57 -8.60
CA GLY A 15 37.96 16.00 -7.92
C GLY A 15 37.15 15.06 -8.81
N PHE A 16 35.96 14.77 -8.32
CA PHE A 16 34.96 13.96 -9.02
C PHE A 16 33.65 14.71 -9.04
N GLU A 17 32.99 14.67 -10.18
CA GLU A 17 31.59 15.04 -10.32
C GLU A 17 30.73 13.77 -10.21
N LEU A 18 29.72 13.81 -9.32
CA LEU A 18 28.78 12.73 -9.14
C LEU A 18 27.38 13.16 -9.64
N GLU A 19 26.95 12.56 -10.74
CA GLU A 19 25.58 12.70 -11.21
C GLU A 19 24.74 11.53 -10.72
N VAL A 20 23.70 11.82 -9.93
CA VAL A 20 22.73 10.82 -9.47
C VAL A 20 21.40 11.06 -10.15
N LYS A 21 20.98 10.08 -10.98
CA LYS A 21 19.65 10.09 -11.58
C LYS A 21 18.78 9.06 -10.88
N THR A 22 17.67 9.52 -10.33
CA THR A 22 16.62 8.67 -9.78
C THR A 22 15.53 8.46 -10.84
N ASP A 23 14.87 7.32 -10.80
CA ASP A 23 13.75 6.98 -11.66
C ASP A 23 12.41 7.51 -11.14
N ALA A 24 12.40 8.12 -9.95
CA ALA A 24 11.24 8.75 -9.34
C ALA A 24 11.61 10.12 -8.73
N PRO A 25 10.69 11.11 -8.76
CA PRO A 25 10.92 12.45 -8.21
C PRO A 25 10.82 12.51 -6.68
N PHE A 26 10.61 11.38 -6.01
CA PHE A 26 10.44 11.28 -4.55
C PHE A 26 11.17 10.09 -3.98
N ALA A 27 11.47 10.15 -2.69
CA ALA A 27 11.97 9.04 -1.90
C ALA A 27 10.83 8.42 -1.06
N PHE A 28 11.14 7.32 -0.39
CA PHE A 28 10.21 6.63 0.49
C PHE A 28 10.77 6.61 1.91
N LYS A 29 9.88 6.75 2.90
CA LYS A 29 10.20 6.49 4.31
C LYS A 29 10.35 4.99 4.56
N GLU A 30 10.90 4.66 5.71
CA GLU A 30 10.88 3.28 6.21
C GLU A 30 9.48 2.68 6.14
N PRO A 31 9.36 1.39 5.78
CA PRO A 31 8.07 0.73 5.69
C PRO A 31 7.30 0.77 7.02
N ARG A 32 6.05 1.17 6.97
CA ARG A 32 5.11 1.07 8.08
C ARG A 32 4.37 -0.26 8.02
N ILE A 33 4.25 -0.90 9.15
CA ILE A 33 3.43 -2.11 9.32
C ILE A 33 2.31 -1.79 10.30
N ILE A 34 1.07 -1.96 9.85
CA ILE A 34 -0.14 -1.75 10.64
C ILE A 34 -0.84 -3.10 10.77
N ASN A 35 -1.05 -3.55 12.00
CA ASN A 35 -1.76 -4.78 12.30
C ASN A 35 -3.11 -4.45 12.93
N ILE A 36 -4.18 -4.80 12.25
CA ILE A 36 -5.55 -4.66 12.70
C ILE A 36 -6.05 -6.07 13.06
N LYS A 37 -6.20 -6.35 14.33
CA LYS A 37 -6.51 -7.69 14.81
C LYS A 37 -7.98 -7.81 15.20
N ASN A 38 -8.56 -8.97 14.88
CA ASN A 38 -9.88 -9.39 15.35
C ASN A 38 -10.99 -8.34 15.11
N LEU A 39 -11.02 -7.77 13.90
CA LEU A 39 -12.14 -6.94 13.51
C LEU A 39 -13.42 -7.77 13.55
N VAL A 40 -14.44 -7.18 14.13
CA VAL A 40 -15.81 -7.71 14.09
C VAL A 40 -16.51 -7.29 12.81
N GLU A 41 -17.67 -7.84 12.55
CA GLU A 41 -18.52 -7.41 11.44
C GLU A 41 -18.80 -5.89 11.51
N ASN A 42 -18.65 -5.22 10.37
CA ASN A 42 -18.73 -3.76 10.24
C ASN A 42 -17.76 -2.99 11.15
N GLY A 43 -16.63 -3.62 11.48
CA GLY A 43 -15.56 -3.04 12.26
C GLY A 43 -14.95 -1.82 11.58
N LYS A 44 -14.56 -0.82 12.38
CA LYS A 44 -13.97 0.42 11.90
C LYS A 44 -12.50 0.52 12.31
N HIS A 45 -11.68 1.05 11.42
CA HIS A 45 -10.27 1.37 11.71
C HIS A 45 -9.84 2.59 10.91
N SER A 46 -8.91 3.38 11.46
CA SER A 46 -8.38 4.55 10.77
C SER A 46 -6.89 4.42 10.53
N ILE A 47 -6.45 4.70 9.32
CA ILE A 47 -5.03 4.76 8.94
C ILE A 47 -4.71 6.20 8.55
N ASN A 48 -3.84 6.86 9.34
CA ASN A 48 -3.31 8.16 8.94
C ASN A 48 -2.08 7.95 8.06
N ASP A 49 -2.14 8.40 6.82
CA ASP A 49 -0.95 8.47 5.98
C ASP A 49 -0.04 9.60 6.44
N ILE A 50 1.27 9.37 6.35
CA ILE A 50 2.32 10.31 6.71
C ILE A 50 3.19 10.69 5.52
N SER A 51 2.70 10.48 4.32
CA SER A 51 3.32 10.94 3.08
C SER A 51 3.27 12.47 2.99
N TYR A 52 4.27 13.06 2.34
CA TYR A 52 4.36 14.52 2.16
C TYR A 52 3.68 14.98 0.87
N GLU A 53 3.36 14.04 -0.03
CA GLU A 53 2.72 14.31 -1.31
C GLU A 53 1.29 13.78 -1.34
N GLU A 54 0.44 14.47 -2.06
CA GLU A 54 -0.89 13.99 -2.42
C GLU A 54 -0.82 12.77 -3.34
N GLY A 55 -1.86 11.96 -3.28
CA GLY A 55 -2.02 10.81 -4.15
C GLY A 55 -2.46 9.57 -3.40
N TYR A 56 -2.05 8.44 -3.88
CA TYR A 56 -2.38 7.16 -3.25
C TYR A 56 -1.22 6.18 -3.37
N ILE A 57 -1.18 5.25 -2.44
CA ILE A 57 -0.22 4.14 -2.40
C ILE A 57 -1.01 2.84 -2.35
N TYR A 58 -0.63 1.88 -3.19
CA TYR A 58 -1.08 0.49 -3.06
C TYR A 58 -0.19 -0.21 -2.04
N PRO A 59 -0.69 -0.51 -0.84
CA PRO A 59 0.09 -1.24 0.15
C PRO A 59 0.10 -2.74 -0.18
N TYR A 60 1.08 -3.46 0.35
CA TYR A 60 0.93 -4.90 0.54
C TYR A 60 -0.08 -5.15 1.67
N ILE A 61 -1.05 -6.02 1.41
CA ILE A 61 -2.08 -6.39 2.38
C ILE A 61 -2.14 -7.92 2.52
N GLU A 62 -2.26 -8.36 3.76
CA GLU A 62 -2.56 -9.73 4.13
C GLU A 62 -3.81 -9.72 5.00
N ILE A 63 -4.85 -10.48 4.61
CA ILE A 63 -6.13 -10.55 5.28
C ILE A 63 -6.38 -11.98 5.70
N VAL A 64 -6.59 -12.20 6.99
CA VAL A 64 -7.03 -13.49 7.54
C VAL A 64 -8.52 -13.42 7.81
N ILE A 65 -9.28 -14.23 7.12
CA ILE A 65 -10.74 -14.28 7.20
C ILE A 65 -11.17 -15.08 8.43
N ASN A 66 -12.03 -14.51 9.27
CA ASN A 66 -12.49 -15.12 10.51
C ASN A 66 -13.95 -15.60 10.46
N ALA A 67 -14.67 -15.35 9.35
CA ALA A 67 -16.03 -15.82 9.12
C ALA A 67 -16.28 -15.99 7.61
N ASP A 68 -17.16 -16.91 7.23
CA ASP A 68 -17.57 -17.08 5.84
C ASP A 68 -18.42 -15.90 5.38
N GLY A 69 -18.25 -15.45 4.14
CA GLY A 69 -19.07 -14.39 3.57
C GLY A 69 -18.36 -13.51 2.56
N ASN A 70 -18.89 -12.32 2.34
CA ASN A 70 -18.36 -11.36 1.40
C ASN A 70 -17.60 -10.26 2.14
N LEU A 71 -16.34 -10.11 1.80
CA LEU A 71 -15.51 -9.05 2.35
C LEU A 71 -15.66 -7.76 1.53
N LYS A 72 -15.99 -6.67 2.22
CA LYS A 72 -15.91 -5.32 1.69
C LYS A 72 -15.08 -4.45 2.62
N ILE A 73 -14.06 -3.80 2.08
CA ILE A 73 -13.29 -2.76 2.74
C ILE A 73 -13.67 -1.44 2.09
N HIS A 74 -14.44 -0.63 2.81
CA HIS A 74 -14.80 0.71 2.38
C HIS A 74 -13.79 1.72 2.92
N ASN A 75 -13.20 2.55 2.05
CA ASN A 75 -12.33 3.66 2.45
C ASN A 75 -13.07 4.99 2.21
N ALA A 76 -13.41 5.69 3.30
CA ALA A 76 -14.25 6.88 3.24
C ALA A 76 -13.58 8.08 2.55
N ILE A 77 -12.25 8.22 2.62
CA ILE A 77 -11.54 9.36 1.99
C ILE A 77 -11.74 9.43 0.48
N GLU A 78 -11.89 8.27 -0.17
CA GLU A 78 -12.10 8.17 -1.63
C GLU A 78 -13.50 7.66 -1.99
N ASN A 79 -14.33 7.36 -1.00
CA ASN A 79 -15.60 6.67 -1.20
C ASN A 79 -15.43 5.41 -2.08
N ARG A 80 -14.43 4.59 -1.73
CA ARG A 80 -13.96 3.46 -2.54
C ARG A 80 -14.15 2.14 -1.82
N ASP A 81 -14.70 1.15 -2.53
CA ASP A 81 -14.89 -0.21 -2.05
C ASP A 81 -13.91 -1.19 -2.71
N THR A 82 -13.17 -1.92 -1.90
CA THR A 82 -12.47 -3.16 -2.27
C THR A 82 -13.35 -4.31 -1.86
N TYR A 83 -13.77 -5.16 -2.79
CA TYR A 83 -14.77 -6.21 -2.55
C TYR A 83 -14.30 -7.55 -3.06
N ILE A 84 -14.48 -8.59 -2.22
CA ILE A 84 -14.20 -10.00 -2.53
C ILE A 84 -15.40 -10.85 -2.08
N ALA A 85 -16.00 -11.57 -3.00
CA ALA A 85 -17.08 -12.51 -2.68
C ALA A 85 -16.55 -13.86 -2.19
N ASN A 86 -17.41 -14.66 -1.57
CA ASN A 86 -17.19 -16.06 -1.25
C ASN A 86 -15.94 -16.36 -0.41
N CYS A 87 -15.55 -15.45 0.47
CA CYS A 87 -14.46 -15.69 1.41
C CYS A 87 -14.85 -16.77 2.42
N VAL A 88 -13.87 -17.57 2.84
CA VAL A 88 -14.07 -18.71 3.75
C VAL A 88 -13.23 -18.53 5.02
N THR A 89 -13.75 -18.98 6.14
CA THR A 89 -13.06 -18.92 7.44
C THR A 89 -11.71 -19.61 7.38
N GLY A 90 -10.66 -18.94 7.86
CA GLY A 90 -9.27 -19.39 7.83
C GLY A 90 -8.53 -19.12 6.53
N GLU A 91 -9.21 -18.59 5.52
CA GLU A 91 -8.57 -18.14 4.28
C GLU A 91 -7.62 -16.96 4.54
N VAL A 92 -6.48 -16.99 3.88
CA VAL A 92 -5.54 -15.87 3.84
C VAL A 92 -5.53 -15.29 2.43
N ILE A 93 -5.93 -14.03 2.31
CA ILE A 93 -5.92 -13.30 1.06
C ILE A 93 -4.79 -12.30 1.08
N THR A 94 -3.95 -12.30 0.04
CA THR A 94 -2.86 -11.33 -0.13
C THR A 94 -3.11 -10.46 -1.34
N MET A 95 -2.85 -9.17 -1.20
CA MET A 95 -2.86 -8.19 -2.29
C MET A 95 -1.50 -7.50 -2.34
N ASP A 96 -0.87 -7.58 -3.52
CA ASP A 96 0.35 -6.86 -3.86
C ASP A 96 0.19 -6.36 -5.30
N TYR A 97 -0.32 -5.14 -5.44
CA TYR A 97 -0.76 -4.60 -6.72
C TYR A 97 0.27 -4.82 -7.84
N PRO A 98 -0.14 -5.39 -8.99
CA PRO A 98 -1.51 -5.71 -9.43
C PRO A 98 -1.93 -7.18 -9.16
N VAL A 99 -1.36 -7.85 -8.19
CA VAL A 99 -1.60 -9.28 -7.90
C VAL A 99 -2.50 -9.45 -6.68
N ILE A 100 -3.47 -10.37 -6.78
CA ILE A 100 -4.28 -10.86 -5.67
C ILE A 100 -4.22 -12.39 -5.62
N GLN A 101 -4.10 -12.96 -4.44
CA GLN A 101 -4.00 -14.40 -4.23
C GLN A 101 -4.81 -14.84 -3.00
N SER A 102 -5.36 -16.05 -3.09
CA SER A 102 -5.99 -16.76 -1.97
C SER A 102 -5.14 -17.96 -1.57
N SER A 103 -5.10 -18.27 -0.28
CA SER A 103 -4.51 -19.50 0.25
C SER A 103 -5.35 -20.74 -0.08
N ILE A 104 -6.62 -20.55 -0.50
CA ILE A 104 -7.56 -21.64 -0.86
C ILE A 104 -7.63 -21.77 -2.37
N SER A 105 -7.07 -22.85 -2.91
CA SER A 105 -6.98 -23.09 -4.35
C SER A 105 -8.33 -23.25 -5.05
N SER A 106 -9.38 -23.61 -4.32
CA SER A 106 -10.74 -23.73 -4.85
C SER A 106 -11.50 -22.40 -4.91
N HIS A 107 -10.99 -21.34 -4.25
CA HIS A 107 -11.58 -20.01 -4.34
C HIS A 107 -11.16 -19.34 -5.64
N ASN A 108 -12.09 -19.09 -6.54
CA ASN A 108 -11.82 -18.38 -7.79
C ASN A 108 -11.74 -16.86 -7.55
N ILE A 109 -10.71 -16.44 -6.81
CA ILE A 109 -10.53 -15.06 -6.37
C ILE A 109 -10.54 -14.05 -7.51
N GLN A 110 -10.13 -14.44 -8.71
CA GLN A 110 -10.10 -13.54 -9.87
C GLN A 110 -11.50 -13.16 -10.35
N ASN A 111 -12.48 -14.08 -10.21
CA ASN A 111 -13.86 -13.81 -10.56
C ASN A 111 -14.63 -13.14 -9.42
N ASP A 112 -14.22 -13.40 -8.18
CA ASP A 112 -14.88 -12.94 -6.96
C ASP A 112 -14.38 -11.57 -6.48
N PHE A 113 -13.31 -11.07 -7.06
CA PHE A 113 -12.72 -9.76 -6.76
C PHE A 113 -13.20 -8.67 -7.73
N ASN A 114 -13.56 -7.50 -7.22
CA ASN A 114 -14.03 -6.37 -8.04
C ASN A 114 -12.93 -5.58 -8.74
N TRP A 115 -11.67 -6.01 -8.66
CA TRP A 115 -10.47 -5.39 -9.24
C TRP A 115 -10.17 -3.96 -8.75
N ASN A 116 -10.88 -3.53 -7.70
CA ASN A 116 -10.58 -2.31 -6.98
C ASN A 116 -9.63 -2.63 -5.81
N PHE A 117 -8.34 -2.67 -6.08
CA PHE A 117 -7.34 -2.87 -5.03
C PHE A 117 -7.45 -1.80 -3.96
N PHE A 118 -7.32 -2.23 -2.70
CA PHE A 118 -7.24 -1.29 -1.58
C PHE A 118 -6.03 -0.37 -1.76
N ARG A 119 -6.22 0.91 -1.43
CA ARG A 119 -5.14 1.88 -1.44
C ARG A 119 -5.29 2.87 -0.29
N ILE A 120 -4.17 3.42 0.13
CA ILE A 120 -4.08 4.47 1.13
C ILE A 120 -4.00 5.78 0.36
N ALA A 121 -4.94 6.67 0.60
CA ALA A 121 -5.02 7.96 -0.06
C ALA A 121 -4.55 9.09 0.86
N ASN A 122 -4.02 10.14 0.25
CA ASN A 122 -3.63 11.37 0.90
C ASN A 122 -4.06 12.55 0.02
N THR A 123 -4.80 13.48 0.59
CA THR A 123 -5.14 14.76 -0.01
C THR A 123 -4.53 15.88 0.84
N TYR A 124 -4.35 17.10 0.28
CA TYR A 124 -3.82 18.23 1.07
C TYR A 124 -4.67 18.54 2.31
N GLU A 125 -5.95 18.23 2.23
CA GLU A 125 -6.88 18.50 3.33
C GLU A 125 -7.02 17.36 4.31
N ASN A 126 -6.80 16.10 3.85
CA ASN A 126 -7.05 14.91 4.64
C ASN A 126 -6.11 13.76 4.26
N SER A 127 -5.43 13.22 5.25
CA SER A 127 -4.59 12.01 5.13
C SER A 127 -5.16 10.82 5.91
N ARG A 128 -6.36 10.98 6.50
CA ARG A 128 -6.99 9.97 7.34
C ARG A 128 -7.90 9.08 6.51
N ASN A 129 -7.50 7.83 6.37
CA ASN A 129 -8.27 6.77 5.72
C ASN A 129 -9.14 6.07 6.76
N ASP A 130 -10.41 6.44 6.84
CA ASP A 130 -11.39 5.79 7.72
C ASP A 130 -11.98 4.58 6.99
N LEU A 131 -11.66 3.41 7.50
CA LEU A 131 -12.05 2.13 6.94
C LEU A 131 -13.26 1.57 7.66
N THR A 132 -14.19 0.97 6.90
CA THR A 132 -15.25 0.11 7.43
C THR A 132 -15.13 -1.26 6.75
N ILE A 133 -15.01 -2.31 7.54
CA ILE A 133 -14.78 -3.69 7.06
C ILE A 133 -15.99 -4.54 7.38
N SER A 134 -16.65 -5.11 6.36
CA SER A 134 -17.93 -5.80 6.50
C SER A 134 -17.83 -7.17 7.16
N LEU A 135 -16.71 -7.87 7.02
CA LEU A 135 -16.56 -9.26 7.46
C LEU A 135 -15.54 -9.35 8.60
N PRO A 136 -15.78 -10.18 9.63
CA PRO A 136 -14.78 -10.45 10.66
C PRO A 136 -13.46 -10.94 10.07
N CYS A 137 -12.37 -10.23 10.34
CA CYS A 137 -11.05 -10.56 9.82
C CYS A 137 -9.93 -9.91 10.64
N SER A 138 -8.70 -10.29 10.33
CA SER A 138 -7.49 -9.58 10.77
C SER A 138 -6.74 -9.11 9.54
N ILE A 139 -6.26 -7.87 9.54
CA ILE A 139 -5.60 -7.26 8.38
C ILE A 139 -4.21 -6.79 8.78
N LYS A 140 -3.21 -7.13 7.98
CA LYS A 140 -1.87 -6.56 8.05
C LYS A 140 -1.64 -5.71 6.80
N VAL A 141 -1.29 -4.46 7.01
CA VAL A 141 -1.00 -3.49 5.95
C VAL A 141 0.46 -3.10 6.03
N LYS A 142 1.19 -3.16 4.92
CA LYS A 142 2.59 -2.72 4.83
C LYS A 142 2.75 -1.77 3.65
N TYR A 143 3.27 -0.58 3.90
CA TYR A 143 3.55 0.42 2.86
C TYR A 143 4.68 1.36 3.26
N SER A 144 5.30 2.00 2.27
CA SER A 144 6.33 3.02 2.49
C SER A 144 5.76 4.39 2.12
N PRO A 145 5.61 5.32 3.10
CA PRO A 145 5.12 6.67 2.83
C PRO A 145 6.06 7.44 1.91
N ILE A 146 5.49 8.28 1.05
CA ILE A 146 6.25 9.10 0.09
C ILE A 146 6.82 10.33 0.79
N VAL A 147 8.09 10.65 0.51
CA VAL A 147 8.76 11.86 0.99
C VAL A 147 9.14 12.73 -0.18
N LYS A 148 8.92 14.03 -0.03
CA LYS A 148 9.49 15.01 -0.94
C LYS A 148 11.00 15.07 -0.71
N VAL A 149 11.76 14.83 -1.77
CA VAL A 149 13.21 15.09 -1.72
C VAL A 149 13.36 16.60 -1.94
N GLY A 150 13.70 17.32 -0.88
CA GLY A 150 14.03 18.73 -0.99
C GLY A 150 15.25 18.93 -1.90
N LEU A 151 15.13 19.84 -2.83
CA LEU A 151 16.27 20.44 -3.53
C LEU A 151 16.94 21.46 -2.61
#